data_c42fc0fb5cf3c469c200008b27e27984
#
_entry.id   c42fc0fb5cf3c469c200008b27e27984
#
_cell.length_a   1.000
_cell.length_b   1.000
_cell.length_c   1.000
_cell.angle_alpha   90.00
_cell.angle_beta   90.00
_cell.angle_gamma   90.00
#
_symmetry.space_group_name_H-M   'P 1'
#
loop_
_entity.id
_entity.type
_entity.pdbx_description
1 polymer ?
#
loop_
_entity_poly.entity_id
_entity_poly.type
_entity_poly.pdbx_seq_one_letter_code
_entity_poly.pdbx_strand_id
1 'polypeptide(L)'
;MSVDWLQPLIDWLAQNSAWLVLALFLVSFLESLAIAGILVPGVAILFGVAALAGQSGLPLSEALLWAGLGAVAGDGASFWLGRQFHGRLDQVWPFSRYPVVIHKGEQLFRQHGGKSVVIGRFVGPIRPIIPLVAGALMMPWRRFLAFNIISAIGWAPVYILPGFLVGSALGSELTLPRHFYPVLGISLLTLSLIYLILFRVQLGLSSDSRLYARLASWMGRYNSTHQFWRLLTSERPASAGEFPLPSLMLALGSGALLILWTLLTHYMEWLTAADQAAQRFFSGLRHPLLESTMTLLSALGNPVILTAGGLLSTLTLWFRGYYAAAAHALAALSLAATSVWIINTGAATPGLDATAAALQHSTYPSSHTAGITVFLGLLASFIAREQPRHLRWRTYLTLSLPMVLVGISQLYLGGHGLSDVIGGILLGLSICGLVRASYSRYDQIPIWPDVTLILAGLLWLGLAMCYLTGAAPDALGPALG
;
A
#
# COMPACT_ATOMS: atom_id res chain seq x y z
N MET A 1 19.25 -22.87 -1.63
CA MET A 1 18.97 -23.94 -2.63
C MET A 1 19.13 -23.27 -3.98
N SER A 2 20.19 -23.60 -4.70
CA SER A 2 20.43 -23.12 -6.05
C SER A 2 19.35 -23.71 -6.96
N VAL A 3 18.67 -22.87 -7.71
CA VAL A 3 17.60 -23.28 -8.64
C VAL A 3 18.23 -23.66 -10.00
N ASP A 4 19.48 -24.21 -9.95
CA ASP A 4 20.31 -24.48 -11.13
C ASP A 4 19.64 -25.46 -12.11
N TRP A 5 18.71 -26.28 -11.65
CA TRP A 5 17.93 -27.18 -12.49
C TRP A 5 16.91 -26.48 -13.41
N LEU A 6 16.50 -25.23 -13.08
CA LEU A 6 15.61 -24.41 -13.91
C LEU A 6 16.36 -23.54 -14.92
N GLN A 7 17.67 -23.35 -14.73
CA GLN A 7 18.46 -22.45 -15.60
C GLN A 7 18.37 -22.83 -17.08
N PRO A 8 18.47 -24.11 -17.47
CA PRO A 8 18.34 -24.49 -18.90
C PRO A 8 16.96 -24.17 -19.48
N LEU A 9 15.91 -24.26 -18.68
CA LEU A 9 14.55 -23.88 -19.10
C LEU A 9 14.40 -22.37 -19.25
N ILE A 10 14.99 -21.61 -18.34
CA ILE A 10 15.01 -20.15 -18.37
C ILE A 10 15.75 -19.66 -19.62
N ASP A 11 16.94 -20.20 -19.87
CA ASP A 11 17.79 -19.85 -21.02
C ASP A 11 17.09 -20.20 -22.35
N TRP A 12 16.42 -21.35 -22.38
CA TRP A 12 15.63 -21.76 -23.55
C TRP A 12 14.43 -20.84 -23.80
N LEU A 13 13.68 -20.48 -22.75
CA LEU A 13 12.56 -19.55 -22.83
C LEU A 13 13.02 -18.15 -23.25
N ALA A 14 14.16 -17.68 -22.75
CA ALA A 14 14.74 -16.39 -23.12
C ALA A 14 15.10 -16.31 -24.61
N GLN A 15 15.55 -17.43 -25.20
CA GLN A 15 15.86 -17.54 -26.62
C GLN A 15 14.61 -17.71 -27.51
N ASN A 16 13.48 -18.07 -26.95
CA ASN A 16 12.24 -18.36 -27.68
C ASN A 16 11.08 -17.49 -27.21
N SER A 17 11.10 -16.21 -27.55
CA SER A 17 10.10 -15.21 -27.10
C SER A 17 8.65 -15.57 -27.39
N ALA A 18 8.38 -16.33 -28.48
CA ALA A 18 7.04 -16.80 -28.81
C ALA A 18 6.42 -17.69 -27.70
N TRP A 19 7.25 -18.48 -26.99
CA TRP A 19 6.78 -19.31 -25.89
C TRP A 19 6.48 -18.48 -24.63
N LEU A 20 7.18 -17.36 -24.42
CA LEU A 20 6.87 -16.43 -23.34
C LEU A 20 5.50 -15.76 -23.54
N VAL A 21 5.21 -15.38 -24.79
CA VAL A 21 3.89 -14.85 -25.16
C VAL A 21 2.80 -15.87 -24.90
N LEU A 22 3.01 -17.12 -25.31
CA LEU A 22 2.06 -18.20 -25.05
C LEU A 22 1.93 -18.49 -23.54
N ALA A 23 3.03 -18.49 -22.80
CA ALA A 23 3.03 -18.68 -21.35
C ALA A 23 2.26 -17.56 -20.64
N LEU A 24 2.46 -16.28 -21.00
CA LEU A 24 1.68 -15.15 -20.48
C LEU A 24 0.18 -15.34 -20.74
N PHE A 25 -0.19 -15.73 -21.95
CA PHE A 25 -1.59 -16.00 -22.29
C PHE A 25 -2.16 -17.15 -21.46
N LEU A 26 -1.48 -18.31 -21.44
CA LEU A 26 -1.98 -19.52 -20.76
C LEU A 26 -2.05 -19.32 -19.23
N VAL A 27 -1.05 -18.71 -18.61
CA VAL A 27 -1.07 -18.47 -17.16
C VAL A 27 -2.19 -17.49 -16.80
N SER A 28 -2.35 -16.41 -17.57
CA SER A 28 -3.44 -15.45 -17.37
C SER A 28 -4.82 -16.08 -17.61
N PHE A 29 -4.92 -16.96 -18.60
CA PHE A 29 -6.14 -17.74 -18.88
C PHE A 29 -6.50 -18.65 -17.70
N LEU A 30 -5.55 -19.46 -17.23
CA LEU A 30 -5.76 -20.41 -16.13
C LEU A 30 -6.09 -19.68 -14.82
N GLU A 31 -5.41 -18.55 -14.55
CA GLU A 31 -5.67 -17.73 -13.36
C GLU A 31 -7.08 -17.11 -13.37
N SER A 32 -7.59 -16.76 -14.56
CA SER A 32 -8.93 -16.20 -14.74
C SER A 32 -10.01 -17.27 -14.84
N LEU A 33 -9.63 -18.55 -14.99
CA LEU A 33 -10.59 -19.65 -15.04
C LEU A 33 -11.10 -19.97 -13.62
N ALA A 34 -12.43 -20.03 -13.43
CA ALA A 34 -13.08 -20.17 -12.13
C ALA A 34 -12.59 -21.35 -11.27
N ILE A 35 -12.22 -22.46 -11.89
CA ILE A 35 -11.73 -23.65 -11.18
C ILE A 35 -10.22 -23.57 -10.95
N ALA A 36 -9.45 -23.28 -11.99
CA ALA A 36 -7.99 -23.24 -11.91
C ALA A 36 -7.48 -22.08 -11.04
N GLY A 37 -8.10 -20.89 -11.13
CA GLY A 37 -7.72 -19.72 -10.37
C GLY A 37 -7.90 -19.82 -8.84
N ILE A 38 -8.67 -20.81 -8.35
CA ILE A 38 -8.77 -21.11 -6.92
C ILE A 38 -7.63 -22.04 -6.46
N LEU A 39 -7.15 -22.92 -7.33
CA LEU A 39 -6.21 -23.98 -6.99
C LEU A 39 -4.74 -23.58 -7.22
N VAL A 40 -4.49 -22.73 -8.19
CA VAL A 40 -3.14 -22.36 -8.62
C VAL A 40 -2.76 -20.96 -8.07
N PRO A 41 -1.57 -20.78 -7.48
CA PRO A 41 -1.06 -19.47 -7.10
C PRO A 41 -0.62 -18.66 -8.34
N GLY A 42 -1.58 -18.40 -9.25
CA GLY A 42 -1.34 -17.83 -10.58
C GLY A 42 -0.60 -16.50 -10.57
N VAL A 43 -0.83 -15.67 -9.54
CA VAL A 43 -0.16 -14.36 -9.39
C VAL A 43 1.36 -14.51 -9.32
N ALA A 44 1.87 -15.49 -8.55
CA ALA A 44 3.31 -15.72 -8.42
C ALA A 44 3.92 -16.26 -9.71
N ILE A 45 3.21 -17.17 -10.39
CA ILE A 45 3.65 -17.72 -11.68
C ILE A 45 3.63 -16.61 -12.74
N LEU A 46 2.57 -15.81 -12.78
CA LEU A 46 2.44 -14.71 -13.73
C LEU A 46 3.54 -13.65 -13.53
N PHE A 47 3.88 -13.34 -12.28
CA PHE A 47 5.01 -12.47 -11.95
C PHE A 47 6.32 -13.03 -12.50
N GLY A 48 6.60 -14.34 -12.30
CA GLY A 48 7.80 -15.00 -12.81
C GLY A 48 7.87 -14.99 -14.34
N VAL A 49 6.77 -15.31 -15.03
CA VAL A 49 6.72 -15.30 -16.51
C VAL A 49 6.85 -13.88 -17.05
N ALA A 50 6.23 -12.88 -16.38
CA ALA A 50 6.40 -11.48 -16.75
C ALA A 50 7.84 -10.98 -16.54
N ALA A 51 8.53 -11.46 -15.48
CA ALA A 51 9.95 -11.16 -15.27
C ALA A 51 10.82 -11.76 -16.37
N LEU A 52 10.59 -13.01 -16.76
CA LEU A 52 11.29 -13.61 -17.90
C LEU A 52 11.02 -12.86 -19.21
N ALA A 53 9.80 -12.40 -19.44
CA ALA A 53 9.46 -11.58 -20.60
C ALA A 53 10.20 -10.24 -20.61
N GLY A 54 10.33 -9.57 -19.46
CA GLY A 54 11.12 -8.36 -19.32
C GLY A 54 12.62 -8.58 -19.54
N GLN A 55 13.15 -9.70 -19.03
CA GLN A 55 14.56 -10.08 -19.21
C GLN A 55 14.89 -10.42 -20.66
N SER A 56 13.99 -11.06 -21.38
CA SER A 56 14.19 -11.48 -22.78
C SER A 56 14.07 -10.35 -23.82
N GLY A 57 13.76 -9.12 -23.38
CA GLY A 57 13.55 -7.98 -24.28
C GLY A 57 12.22 -7.99 -25.04
N LEU A 58 11.24 -8.81 -24.61
CA LEU A 58 9.89 -8.78 -25.18
C LEU A 58 9.27 -7.39 -25.00
N PRO A 59 8.63 -6.80 -26.02
CA PRO A 59 7.96 -5.51 -25.86
C PRO A 59 6.88 -5.56 -24.78
N LEU A 60 6.86 -4.58 -23.87
CA LEU A 60 5.87 -4.49 -22.80
C LEU A 60 4.43 -4.50 -23.34
N SER A 61 4.19 -3.86 -24.48
CA SER A 61 2.88 -3.84 -25.16
C SER A 61 2.40 -5.25 -25.54
N GLU A 62 3.28 -6.11 -26.01
CA GLU A 62 2.97 -7.50 -26.31
C GLU A 62 2.68 -8.30 -25.05
N ALA A 63 3.50 -8.15 -24.00
CA ALA A 63 3.28 -8.80 -22.72
C ALA A 63 1.91 -8.45 -22.13
N LEU A 64 1.55 -7.15 -22.14
CA LEU A 64 0.24 -6.66 -21.66
C LEU A 64 -0.92 -7.16 -22.53
N LEU A 65 -0.75 -7.17 -23.84
CA LEU A 65 -1.79 -7.60 -24.78
C LEU A 65 -2.13 -9.08 -24.57
N TRP A 66 -1.11 -9.95 -24.58
CA TRP A 66 -1.33 -11.39 -24.48
C TRP A 66 -1.81 -11.83 -23.10
N ALA A 67 -1.29 -11.20 -22.03
CA ALA A 67 -1.83 -11.43 -20.70
C ALA A 67 -3.28 -10.96 -20.58
N GLY A 68 -3.62 -9.79 -21.14
CA GLY A 68 -4.98 -9.28 -21.19
C GLY A 68 -5.93 -10.19 -21.98
N LEU A 69 -5.49 -10.67 -23.14
CA LEU A 69 -6.28 -11.61 -23.97
C LEU A 69 -6.50 -12.94 -23.25
N GLY A 70 -5.47 -13.47 -22.59
CA GLY A 70 -5.59 -14.69 -21.77
C GLY A 70 -6.62 -14.51 -20.66
N ALA A 71 -6.56 -13.39 -19.96
CA ALA A 71 -7.50 -13.09 -18.89
C ALA A 71 -8.93 -12.91 -19.39
N VAL A 72 -9.14 -12.22 -20.53
CA VAL A 72 -10.48 -12.08 -21.16
C VAL A 72 -11.03 -13.44 -21.58
N ALA A 73 -10.20 -14.30 -22.17
CA ALA A 73 -10.59 -15.63 -22.61
C ALA A 73 -10.93 -16.54 -21.41
N GLY A 74 -10.14 -16.52 -20.33
CA GLY A 74 -10.38 -17.29 -19.11
C GLY A 74 -11.67 -16.91 -18.40
N ASP A 75 -11.92 -15.61 -18.24
CA ASP A 75 -13.19 -15.11 -17.71
C ASP A 75 -14.37 -15.44 -18.64
N GLY A 76 -14.15 -15.36 -19.97
CA GLY A 76 -15.14 -15.76 -20.96
C GLY A 76 -15.53 -17.24 -20.87
N ALA A 77 -14.55 -18.10 -20.69
CA ALA A 77 -14.77 -19.54 -20.46
C ALA A 77 -15.53 -19.79 -19.16
N SER A 78 -15.14 -19.08 -18.08
CA SER A 78 -15.84 -19.15 -16.79
C SER A 78 -17.29 -18.69 -16.88
N PHE A 79 -17.54 -17.61 -17.60
CA PHE A 79 -18.88 -17.09 -17.86
C PHE A 79 -19.73 -18.12 -18.65
N TRP A 80 -19.16 -18.69 -19.72
CA TRP A 80 -19.84 -19.72 -20.50
C TRP A 80 -20.17 -20.95 -19.65
N LEU A 81 -19.21 -21.41 -18.83
CA LEU A 81 -19.42 -22.51 -17.89
C LEU A 81 -20.56 -22.19 -16.91
N GLY A 82 -20.57 -20.99 -16.34
CA GLY A 82 -21.65 -20.53 -15.46
C GLY A 82 -23.01 -20.55 -16.12
N ARG A 83 -23.08 -20.20 -17.39
CA ARG A 83 -24.33 -20.23 -18.17
C ARG A 83 -24.84 -21.66 -18.43
N GLN A 84 -23.92 -22.60 -18.63
CA GLN A 84 -24.27 -24.02 -18.78
C GLN A 84 -24.82 -24.63 -17.48
N PHE A 85 -24.27 -24.23 -16.34
CA PHE A 85 -24.67 -24.73 -15.01
C PHE A 85 -25.71 -23.84 -14.32
N HIS A 86 -26.48 -23.05 -15.09
CA HIS A 86 -27.53 -22.20 -14.54
C HIS A 86 -28.45 -22.97 -13.56
N GLY A 87 -28.58 -22.45 -12.33
CA GLY A 87 -29.40 -23.05 -11.26
C GLY A 87 -28.83 -24.33 -10.62
N ARG A 88 -27.63 -24.79 -10.98
CA ARG A 88 -26.99 -26.00 -10.44
C ARG A 88 -25.57 -25.80 -9.93
N LEU A 89 -25.11 -24.56 -9.80
CA LEU A 89 -23.73 -24.26 -9.38
C LEU A 89 -23.39 -24.87 -8.02
N ASP A 90 -24.33 -24.86 -7.09
CA ASP A 90 -24.15 -25.39 -5.73
C ASP A 90 -23.97 -26.92 -5.70
N GLN A 91 -24.31 -27.60 -6.77
CA GLN A 91 -24.26 -29.08 -6.90
C GLN A 91 -22.99 -29.57 -7.61
N VAL A 92 -22.28 -28.70 -8.30
CA VAL A 92 -21.10 -29.04 -9.10
C VAL A 92 -19.81 -28.87 -8.30
N TRP A 93 -18.99 -29.94 -8.29
CA TRP A 93 -17.63 -29.85 -7.73
C TRP A 93 -16.75 -28.94 -8.62
N PRO A 94 -15.90 -28.05 -8.07
CA PRO A 94 -15.55 -27.84 -6.65
C PRO A 94 -16.47 -26.86 -5.91
N PHE A 95 -17.45 -26.24 -6.57
CA PHE A 95 -18.29 -25.15 -6.02
C PHE A 95 -19.20 -25.63 -4.88
N SER A 96 -19.66 -26.88 -4.93
CA SER A 96 -20.42 -27.50 -3.84
C SER A 96 -19.67 -27.51 -2.50
N ARG A 97 -18.32 -27.45 -2.52
CA ARG A 97 -17.50 -27.41 -1.30
C ARG A 97 -17.31 -26.00 -0.73
N TYR A 98 -17.59 -24.96 -1.54
CA TYR A 98 -17.41 -23.57 -1.17
C TYR A 98 -18.64 -22.69 -1.41
N PRO A 99 -19.83 -23.06 -0.91
CA PRO A 99 -21.09 -22.36 -1.18
C PRO A 99 -21.05 -20.89 -0.72
N VAL A 100 -20.34 -20.60 0.38
CA VAL A 100 -20.19 -19.23 0.93
C VAL A 100 -19.57 -18.28 -0.10
N VAL A 101 -18.65 -18.76 -0.93
CA VAL A 101 -17.96 -17.90 -1.91
C VAL A 101 -18.89 -17.60 -3.09
N ILE A 102 -19.69 -18.58 -3.51
CA ILE A 102 -20.72 -18.41 -4.55
C ILE A 102 -21.78 -17.40 -4.07
N HIS A 103 -22.32 -17.56 -2.88
CA HIS A 103 -23.32 -16.63 -2.32
C HIS A 103 -22.78 -15.20 -2.20
N LYS A 104 -21.50 -15.01 -1.80
CA LYS A 104 -20.87 -13.69 -1.81
C LYS A 104 -20.75 -13.11 -3.21
N GLY A 105 -20.41 -13.95 -4.21
CA GLY A 105 -20.37 -13.55 -5.61
C GLY A 105 -21.76 -13.13 -6.12
N GLU A 106 -22.80 -13.91 -5.83
CA GLU A 106 -24.18 -13.59 -6.17
C GLU A 106 -24.64 -12.28 -5.50
N GLN A 107 -24.36 -12.11 -4.22
CA GLN A 107 -24.70 -10.89 -3.48
C GLN A 107 -24.03 -9.66 -4.12
N LEU A 108 -22.74 -9.75 -4.44
CA LEU A 108 -22.00 -8.68 -5.10
C LEU A 108 -22.59 -8.37 -6.49
N PHE A 109 -22.95 -9.42 -7.25
CA PHE A 109 -23.56 -9.26 -8.56
C PHE A 109 -24.97 -8.65 -8.48
N ARG A 110 -25.81 -9.06 -7.53
CA ARG A 110 -27.15 -8.49 -7.30
C ARG A 110 -27.10 -7.03 -6.89
N GLN A 111 -26.09 -6.63 -6.11
CA GLN A 111 -25.90 -5.23 -5.65
C GLN A 111 -25.35 -4.31 -6.73
N HIS A 112 -24.42 -4.77 -7.57
CA HIS A 112 -23.66 -3.92 -8.48
C HIS A 112 -23.88 -4.23 -9.96
N GLY A 113 -24.60 -5.31 -10.29
CA GLY A 113 -24.86 -5.75 -11.66
C GLY A 113 -23.57 -5.98 -12.44
N GLY A 114 -23.51 -5.48 -13.69
CA GLY A 114 -22.34 -5.66 -14.55
C GLY A 114 -21.04 -5.03 -14.00
N LYS A 115 -21.12 -4.00 -13.16
CA LYS A 115 -19.94 -3.39 -12.50
C LYS A 115 -19.22 -4.36 -11.57
N SER A 116 -19.91 -5.41 -11.08
CA SER A 116 -19.31 -6.46 -10.26
C SER A 116 -18.20 -7.21 -10.97
N VAL A 117 -18.25 -7.33 -12.32
CA VAL A 117 -17.19 -7.97 -13.11
C VAL A 117 -15.88 -7.19 -12.99
N VAL A 118 -15.95 -5.85 -13.02
CA VAL A 118 -14.77 -5.00 -12.82
C VAL A 118 -14.31 -5.02 -11.37
N ILE A 119 -15.22 -4.76 -10.43
CA ILE A 119 -14.90 -4.69 -8.99
C ILE A 119 -14.39 -6.04 -8.48
N GLY A 120 -15.07 -7.13 -8.86
CA GLY A 120 -14.76 -8.48 -8.40
C GLY A 120 -13.37 -8.96 -8.84
N ARG A 121 -12.85 -8.48 -9.97
CA ARG A 121 -11.51 -8.82 -10.46
C ARG A 121 -10.39 -8.41 -9.49
N PHE A 122 -10.61 -7.35 -8.72
CA PHE A 122 -9.66 -6.84 -7.71
C PHE A 122 -9.95 -7.35 -6.29
N VAL A 123 -11.00 -8.16 -6.10
CA VAL A 123 -11.37 -8.72 -4.80
C VAL A 123 -10.93 -10.19 -4.72
N GLY A 124 -9.73 -10.43 -4.20
CA GLY A 124 -9.01 -11.70 -4.06
C GLY A 124 -9.82 -13.00 -4.24
N PRO A 125 -10.43 -13.60 -3.19
CA PRO A 125 -11.03 -14.93 -3.29
C PRO A 125 -12.27 -15.04 -4.19
N ILE A 126 -12.93 -13.91 -4.48
CA ILE A 126 -14.18 -13.87 -5.27
C ILE A 126 -13.88 -13.67 -6.76
N ARG A 127 -12.66 -13.24 -7.10
CA ARG A 127 -12.26 -12.88 -8.46
C ARG A 127 -12.62 -13.91 -9.52
N PRO A 128 -12.20 -15.19 -9.43
CA PRO A 128 -12.46 -16.15 -10.49
C PRO A 128 -13.93 -16.58 -10.54
N ILE A 129 -14.72 -16.33 -9.51
CA ILE A 129 -16.10 -16.75 -9.38
C ILE A 129 -17.09 -15.75 -10.00
N ILE A 130 -16.76 -14.45 -10.03
CA ILE A 130 -17.68 -13.42 -10.56
C ILE A 130 -18.08 -13.67 -12.02
N PRO A 131 -17.17 -14.00 -12.97
CA PRO A 131 -17.55 -14.34 -14.32
C PRO A 131 -18.51 -15.55 -14.40
N LEU A 132 -18.23 -16.58 -13.60
CA LEU A 132 -19.08 -17.77 -13.49
C LEU A 132 -20.49 -17.41 -12.99
N VAL A 133 -20.57 -16.62 -11.92
CA VAL A 133 -21.86 -16.17 -11.35
C VAL A 133 -22.62 -15.27 -12.33
N ALA A 134 -21.92 -14.37 -13.04
CA ALA A 134 -22.53 -13.54 -14.07
C ALA A 134 -23.15 -14.37 -15.19
N GLY A 135 -22.49 -15.47 -15.57
CA GLY A 135 -23.00 -16.46 -16.51
C GLY A 135 -24.24 -17.18 -15.97
N ALA A 136 -24.15 -17.69 -14.74
CA ALA A 136 -25.25 -18.41 -14.07
C ALA A 136 -26.49 -17.54 -13.85
N LEU A 137 -26.31 -16.25 -13.62
CA LEU A 137 -27.41 -15.27 -13.51
C LEU A 137 -27.86 -14.72 -14.88
N MET A 138 -27.47 -15.39 -15.98
CA MET A 138 -27.93 -15.11 -17.33
C MET A 138 -27.66 -13.67 -17.81
N MET A 139 -26.54 -13.08 -17.41
CA MET A 139 -26.12 -11.77 -17.91
C MET A 139 -25.97 -11.81 -19.44
N PRO A 140 -26.41 -10.75 -20.21
CA PRO A 140 -26.20 -10.70 -21.64
C PRO A 140 -24.71 -10.73 -22.01
N TRP A 141 -24.31 -11.60 -22.95
CA TRP A 141 -22.93 -11.80 -23.38
C TRP A 141 -22.20 -10.50 -23.76
N ARG A 142 -22.85 -9.66 -24.57
CA ARG A 142 -22.27 -8.36 -25.01
C ARG A 142 -21.92 -7.45 -23.82
N ARG A 143 -22.80 -7.41 -22.82
CA ARG A 143 -22.60 -6.61 -21.61
C ARG A 143 -21.48 -7.17 -20.75
N PHE A 144 -21.43 -8.49 -20.59
CA PHE A 144 -20.34 -9.16 -19.88
C PHE A 144 -18.98 -8.87 -20.55
N LEU A 145 -18.89 -9.07 -21.89
CA LEU A 145 -17.66 -8.87 -22.65
C LEU A 145 -17.13 -7.42 -22.54
N ALA A 146 -18.00 -6.41 -22.60
CA ALA A 146 -17.62 -5.03 -22.42
C ALA A 146 -16.97 -4.77 -21.06
N PHE A 147 -17.60 -5.21 -19.96
CA PHE A 147 -17.03 -5.08 -18.60
C PHE A 147 -15.76 -5.92 -18.43
N ASN A 148 -15.68 -7.10 -19.03
CA ASN A 148 -14.52 -7.97 -18.97
C ASN A 148 -13.31 -7.33 -19.66
N ILE A 149 -13.45 -6.78 -20.87
CA ILE A 149 -12.37 -6.09 -21.58
C ILE A 149 -11.90 -4.87 -20.79
N ILE A 150 -12.84 -4.01 -20.34
CA ILE A 150 -12.48 -2.84 -19.53
C ILE A 150 -11.69 -3.25 -18.26
N SER A 151 -12.13 -4.32 -17.59
CA SER A 151 -11.45 -4.79 -16.40
C SER A 151 -10.07 -5.38 -16.70
N ALA A 152 -9.90 -6.06 -17.85
CA ALA A 152 -8.63 -6.65 -18.27
C ALA A 152 -7.58 -5.58 -18.60
N ILE A 153 -8.01 -4.46 -19.24
CA ILE A 153 -7.14 -3.31 -19.51
C ILE A 153 -6.55 -2.72 -18.22
N GLY A 154 -7.36 -2.62 -17.15
CA GLY A 154 -6.86 -2.17 -15.85
C GLY A 154 -6.06 -3.21 -15.09
N TRP A 155 -6.39 -4.49 -15.27
CA TRP A 155 -5.76 -5.60 -14.55
C TRP A 155 -4.37 -5.95 -15.09
N ALA A 156 -4.21 -6.02 -16.41
CA ALA A 156 -2.95 -6.47 -17.02
C ALA A 156 -1.75 -5.62 -16.57
N PRO A 157 -1.79 -4.28 -16.56
CA PRO A 157 -0.68 -3.48 -16.03
C PRO A 157 -0.38 -3.78 -14.57
N VAL A 158 -1.40 -3.88 -13.71
CA VAL A 158 -1.21 -4.09 -12.27
C VAL A 158 -0.46 -5.39 -11.97
N TYR A 159 -0.70 -6.45 -12.76
CA TYR A 159 -0.12 -7.77 -12.52
C TYR A 159 1.15 -8.04 -13.34
N ILE A 160 1.26 -7.48 -14.54
CA ILE A 160 2.40 -7.72 -15.44
C ILE A 160 3.56 -6.76 -15.17
N LEU A 161 3.26 -5.44 -15.01
CA LEU A 161 4.32 -4.44 -14.85
C LEU A 161 5.33 -4.75 -13.74
N PRO A 162 4.92 -5.15 -12.52
CA PRO A 162 5.89 -5.40 -11.46
C PRO A 162 6.90 -6.50 -11.83
N GLY A 163 6.42 -7.63 -12.36
CA GLY A 163 7.28 -8.73 -12.82
C GLY A 163 8.15 -8.31 -14.00
N PHE A 164 7.55 -7.71 -15.01
CA PHE A 164 8.23 -7.28 -16.23
C PHE A 164 9.36 -6.29 -15.96
N LEU A 165 9.13 -5.29 -15.12
CA LEU A 165 10.14 -4.28 -14.74
C LEU A 165 11.28 -4.91 -13.94
N VAL A 166 10.97 -5.81 -13.02
CA VAL A 166 12.00 -6.57 -12.30
C VAL A 166 12.85 -7.38 -13.29
N GLY A 167 12.22 -8.05 -14.25
CA GLY A 167 12.92 -8.84 -15.26
C GLY A 167 13.79 -8.00 -16.18
N SER A 168 13.29 -6.86 -16.67
CA SER A 168 14.06 -5.95 -17.52
C SER A 168 15.27 -5.35 -16.79
N ALA A 169 15.13 -5.06 -15.50
CA ALA A 169 16.23 -4.60 -14.67
C ALA A 169 17.29 -5.69 -14.42
N LEU A 170 16.87 -6.95 -14.24
CA LEU A 170 17.77 -8.09 -14.08
C LEU A 170 18.51 -8.44 -15.38
N GLY A 171 17.90 -8.19 -16.55
CA GLY A 171 18.53 -8.38 -17.86
C GLY A 171 19.65 -7.38 -18.17
N SER A 172 19.72 -6.25 -17.47
CA SER A 172 20.74 -5.20 -17.65
C SER A 172 21.98 -5.40 -16.77
N GLU A 173 22.57 -6.61 -16.72
CA GLU A 173 23.82 -6.97 -15.99
C GLU A 173 23.88 -6.53 -14.50
N LEU A 174 22.75 -6.33 -13.86
CA LEU A 174 22.69 -6.04 -12.43
C LEU A 174 23.05 -7.30 -11.63
N THR A 175 24.31 -7.47 -11.31
CA THR A 175 24.77 -8.45 -10.33
C THR A 175 24.33 -8.00 -8.93
N LEU A 176 23.10 -8.36 -8.55
CA LEU A 176 22.61 -8.06 -7.20
C LEU A 176 23.38 -8.92 -6.18
N PRO A 177 23.86 -8.35 -5.07
CA PRO A 177 24.52 -9.10 -4.02
C PRO A 177 23.65 -10.26 -3.54
N ARG A 178 24.24 -11.40 -3.20
CA ARG A 178 23.50 -12.61 -2.74
C ARG A 178 22.53 -12.35 -1.58
N HIS A 179 22.77 -11.32 -0.79
CA HIS A 179 21.94 -10.94 0.35
C HIS A 179 20.79 -9.96 0.00
N PHE A 180 20.73 -9.46 -1.24
CA PHE A 180 19.69 -8.49 -1.64
C PHE A 180 18.28 -9.07 -1.51
N TYR A 181 18.05 -10.25 -2.07
CA TYR A 181 16.74 -10.91 -2.00
C TYR A 181 16.30 -11.26 -0.56
N PRO A 182 17.19 -11.83 0.29
CA PRO A 182 16.86 -12.03 1.70
C PRO A 182 16.52 -10.72 2.43
N VAL A 183 17.30 -9.66 2.21
CA VAL A 183 17.06 -8.36 2.87
C VAL A 183 15.77 -7.71 2.41
N LEU A 184 15.52 -7.68 1.10
CA LEU A 184 14.25 -7.19 0.56
C LEU A 184 13.08 -8.02 1.07
N GLY A 185 13.21 -9.35 1.06
CA GLY A 185 12.21 -10.28 1.58
C GLY A 185 11.93 -10.07 3.07
N ILE A 186 12.97 -9.94 3.90
CA ILE A 186 12.85 -9.66 5.33
C ILE A 186 12.22 -8.28 5.57
N SER A 187 12.61 -7.27 4.81
CA SER A 187 12.04 -5.91 4.93
C SER A 187 10.57 -5.89 4.57
N LEU A 188 10.19 -6.50 3.45
CA LEU A 188 8.78 -6.63 3.04
C LEU A 188 7.97 -7.50 4.02
N LEU A 189 8.55 -8.59 4.51
CA LEU A 189 7.91 -9.44 5.52
C LEU A 189 7.74 -8.66 6.83
N THR A 190 8.74 -7.91 7.26
CA THR A 190 8.70 -7.10 8.48
C THR A 190 7.65 -6.00 8.37
N LEU A 191 7.63 -5.25 7.26
CA LEU A 191 6.60 -4.24 7.00
C LEU A 191 5.19 -4.86 6.94
N SER A 192 5.06 -6.01 6.26
CA SER A 192 3.79 -6.74 6.18
C SER A 192 3.34 -7.26 7.55
N LEU A 193 4.27 -7.77 8.36
CA LEU A 193 3.99 -8.25 9.70
C LEU A 193 3.61 -7.10 10.64
N ILE A 194 4.34 -5.98 10.59
CA ILE A 194 4.01 -4.75 11.31
C ILE A 194 2.60 -4.28 10.91
N TYR A 195 2.33 -4.17 9.60
CA TYR A 195 1.02 -3.80 9.10
C TYR A 195 -0.08 -4.74 9.58
N LEU A 196 0.14 -6.07 9.51
CA LEU A 196 -0.79 -7.09 9.97
C LEU A 196 -1.05 -7.02 11.48
N ILE A 197 -0.01 -6.84 12.28
CA ILE A 197 -0.11 -6.68 13.73
C ILE A 197 -0.89 -5.41 14.06
N LEU A 198 -0.52 -4.27 13.46
CA LEU A 198 -1.21 -3.00 13.68
C LEU A 198 -2.66 -3.06 13.22
N PHE A 199 -2.93 -3.67 12.07
CA PHE A 199 -4.27 -3.90 11.54
C PHE A 199 -5.10 -4.81 12.46
N ARG A 200 -4.52 -5.93 12.95
CA ARG A 200 -5.16 -6.84 13.91
C ARG A 200 -5.42 -6.17 15.24
N VAL A 201 -4.48 -5.37 15.73
CA VAL A 201 -4.62 -4.61 16.98
C VAL A 201 -5.73 -3.56 16.84
N GLN A 202 -5.76 -2.80 15.76
CA GLN A 202 -6.83 -1.81 15.53
C GLN A 202 -8.21 -2.43 15.36
N LEU A 203 -8.31 -3.63 14.76
CA LEU A 203 -9.60 -4.30 14.53
C LEU A 203 -10.00 -5.25 15.66
N GLY A 204 -9.03 -5.84 16.38
CA GLY A 204 -9.26 -6.92 17.36
C GLY A 204 -9.37 -6.48 18.81
N LEU A 205 -8.88 -5.29 19.17
CA LEU A 205 -9.01 -4.73 20.52
C LEU A 205 -10.25 -3.84 20.63
N SER A 206 -11.42 -4.44 20.46
CA SER A 206 -12.68 -3.79 20.81
C SER A 206 -12.84 -3.75 22.34
N SER A 207 -13.64 -2.77 22.83
CA SER A 207 -14.05 -2.66 24.22
C SER A 207 -14.65 -3.96 24.82
N ASP A 208 -15.14 -4.85 23.94
CA ASP A 208 -15.76 -6.14 24.30
C ASP A 208 -14.75 -7.28 24.47
N SER A 209 -13.44 -7.04 24.24
CA SER A 209 -12.43 -8.09 24.33
C SER A 209 -12.04 -8.38 25.78
N ARG A 210 -11.82 -9.67 26.11
CA ARG A 210 -11.35 -10.12 27.43
C ARG A 210 -10.02 -9.46 27.85
N LEU A 211 -9.16 -9.14 26.89
CA LEU A 211 -7.89 -8.44 27.11
C LEU A 211 -8.15 -7.00 27.56
N TYR A 212 -9.04 -6.29 26.90
CA TYR A 212 -9.43 -4.93 27.28
C TYR A 212 -9.97 -4.90 28.72
N ALA A 213 -10.91 -5.78 29.07
CA ALA A 213 -11.49 -5.87 30.40
C ALA A 213 -10.42 -6.16 31.48
N ARG A 214 -9.47 -7.06 31.22
CA ARG A 214 -8.33 -7.32 32.13
C ARG A 214 -7.45 -6.10 32.33
N LEU A 215 -7.12 -5.40 31.24
CA LEU A 215 -6.30 -4.20 31.30
C LEU A 215 -7.00 -3.10 32.06
N ALA A 216 -8.29 -2.87 31.80
CA ALA A 216 -9.11 -1.89 32.52
C ALA A 216 -9.16 -2.16 34.01
N SER A 217 -9.33 -3.44 34.41
CA SER A 217 -9.33 -3.84 35.82
C SER A 217 -7.97 -3.65 36.49
N TRP A 218 -6.87 -3.91 35.76
CA TRP A 218 -5.51 -3.71 36.26
C TRP A 218 -5.18 -2.23 36.44
N MET A 219 -5.51 -1.41 35.43
CA MET A 219 -5.31 0.05 35.46
C MET A 219 -6.16 0.76 36.53
N GLY A 220 -7.29 0.18 36.90
CA GLY A 220 -8.12 0.68 38.00
C GLY A 220 -7.59 0.43 39.41
N ARG A 221 -6.54 -0.41 39.58
CA ARG A 221 -5.99 -0.77 40.91
C ARG A 221 -5.16 0.34 41.55
N TYR A 222 -4.47 1.16 40.76
CA TYR A 222 -3.59 2.21 41.25
C TYR A 222 -4.12 3.59 40.86
N ASN A 223 -4.05 4.56 41.76
CA ASN A 223 -4.61 5.88 41.55
C ASN A 223 -3.97 6.64 40.37
N SER A 224 -2.65 6.51 40.20
CA SER A 224 -1.91 7.14 39.07
C SER A 224 -2.31 6.56 37.71
N THR A 225 -2.45 5.23 37.61
CA THR A 225 -2.87 4.59 36.36
C THR A 225 -4.35 4.83 36.06
N HIS A 226 -5.18 4.93 37.11
CA HIS A 226 -6.59 5.29 36.96
C HIS A 226 -6.76 6.74 36.48
N GLN A 227 -5.96 7.69 36.98
CA GLN A 227 -5.96 9.07 36.48
C GLN A 227 -5.53 9.13 35.00
N PHE A 228 -4.45 8.43 34.64
CA PHE A 228 -3.99 8.32 33.24
C PHE A 228 -5.06 7.72 32.34
N TRP A 229 -5.75 6.66 32.81
CA TRP A 229 -6.86 6.06 32.08
C TRP A 229 -7.97 7.06 31.82
N ARG A 230 -8.39 7.82 32.84
CA ARG A 230 -9.45 8.84 32.72
C ARG A 230 -9.06 9.99 31.79
N LEU A 231 -7.79 10.40 31.78
CA LEU A 231 -7.29 11.48 30.91
C LEU A 231 -7.41 11.15 29.40
N LEU A 232 -7.34 9.87 29.02
CA LEU A 232 -7.37 9.43 27.63
C LEU A 232 -8.70 8.82 27.20
N THR A 233 -9.61 8.57 28.15
CA THR A 233 -10.90 7.93 27.88
C THR A 233 -11.80 8.85 27.04
N SER A 234 -12.46 8.27 26.03
CA SER A 234 -13.39 8.97 25.15
C SER A 234 -14.62 9.46 25.90
N GLU A 235 -15.00 10.71 25.70
CA GLU A 235 -16.23 11.33 26.23
C GLU A 235 -17.38 11.32 25.21
N ARG A 236 -17.15 10.78 24.00
CA ARG A 236 -18.17 10.70 22.95
C ARG A 236 -19.33 9.78 23.36
N PRO A 237 -20.60 10.18 23.25
CA PRO A 237 -21.74 9.38 23.73
C PRO A 237 -21.79 7.94 23.18
N ALA A 238 -21.44 7.75 21.90
CA ALA A 238 -21.41 6.44 21.24
C ALA A 238 -20.24 5.52 21.70
N SER A 239 -19.23 6.05 22.41
CA SER A 239 -18.06 5.33 22.87
C SER A 239 -17.56 5.85 24.23
N ALA A 240 -18.49 6.36 25.05
CA ALA A 240 -18.15 6.86 26.38
C ALA A 240 -17.51 5.77 27.24
N GLY A 241 -16.36 6.10 27.85
CA GLY A 241 -15.60 5.15 28.65
C GLY A 241 -14.61 4.30 27.86
N GLU A 242 -14.57 4.32 26.53
CA GLU A 242 -13.57 3.58 25.75
C GLU A 242 -12.19 4.25 25.85
N PHE A 243 -11.20 3.46 26.28
CA PHE A 243 -9.82 3.88 26.30
C PHE A 243 -9.17 3.65 24.92
N PRO A 244 -8.33 4.55 24.40
CA PRO A 244 -7.76 4.46 23.06
C PRO A 244 -6.59 3.46 22.98
N LEU A 245 -6.79 2.25 23.47
CA LEU A 245 -5.77 1.21 23.55
C LEU A 245 -5.13 0.90 22.19
N PRO A 246 -5.89 0.76 21.07
CA PRO A 246 -5.27 0.52 19.76
C PRO A 246 -4.32 1.64 19.32
N SER A 247 -4.68 2.89 19.61
CA SER A 247 -3.84 4.06 19.26
C SER A 247 -2.56 4.11 20.08
N LEU A 248 -2.63 3.80 21.38
CA LEU A 248 -1.46 3.71 22.24
C LEU A 248 -0.55 2.54 21.85
N MET A 249 -1.11 1.37 21.53
CA MET A 249 -0.32 0.24 21.05
C MET A 249 0.35 0.55 19.70
N LEU A 250 -0.33 1.26 18.81
CA LEU A 250 0.27 1.75 17.58
C LEU A 250 1.45 2.68 17.88
N ALA A 251 1.26 3.67 18.76
CA ALA A 251 2.29 4.63 19.14
C ALA A 251 3.52 3.95 19.76
N LEU A 252 3.30 3.15 20.79
CA LEU A 252 4.38 2.49 21.54
C LEU A 252 5.06 1.40 20.71
N GLY A 253 4.29 0.62 19.95
CA GLY A 253 4.82 -0.45 19.10
C GLY A 253 5.66 0.10 17.95
N SER A 254 5.13 1.07 17.19
CA SER A 254 5.90 1.68 16.11
C SER A 254 7.05 2.55 16.62
N GLY A 255 6.92 3.19 17.79
CA GLY A 255 8.00 3.93 18.45
C GLY A 255 9.13 3.00 18.92
N ALA A 256 8.81 1.88 19.56
CA ALA A 256 9.81 0.88 19.94
C ALA A 256 10.52 0.28 18.72
N LEU A 257 9.76 -0.02 17.65
CA LEU A 257 10.33 -0.48 16.39
C LEU A 257 11.19 0.59 15.71
N LEU A 258 10.82 1.87 15.78
CA LEU A 258 11.63 2.98 15.28
C LEU A 258 12.96 3.06 16.02
N ILE A 259 12.95 2.98 17.35
CA ILE A 259 14.18 2.99 18.16
C ILE A 259 15.07 1.80 17.78
N LEU A 260 14.50 0.61 17.73
CA LEU A 260 15.24 -0.61 17.33
C LEU A 260 15.80 -0.44 15.89
N TRP A 261 14.99 0.05 14.96
CA TRP A 261 15.40 0.28 13.57
C TRP A 261 16.53 1.30 13.47
N THR A 262 16.42 2.41 14.19
CA THR A 262 17.48 3.45 14.26
C THR A 262 18.79 2.89 14.83
N LEU A 263 18.71 2.06 15.86
CA LEU A 263 19.90 1.39 16.39
C LEU A 263 20.51 0.43 15.37
N LEU A 264 19.66 -0.36 14.66
CA LEU A 264 20.16 -1.25 13.62
C LEU A 264 20.81 -0.50 12.46
N THR A 265 20.25 0.62 12.01
CA THR A 265 20.84 1.46 10.95
C THR A 265 22.18 2.07 11.37
N HIS A 266 22.34 2.35 12.66
CA HIS A 266 23.58 2.94 13.17
C HIS A 266 24.70 1.91 13.39
N TYR A 267 24.37 0.68 13.83
CA TYR A 267 25.37 -0.31 14.22
C TYR A 267 25.61 -1.43 13.20
N MET A 268 24.76 -1.55 12.16
CA MET A 268 24.82 -2.69 11.24
C MET A 268 25.21 -2.28 9.82
N GLU A 269 26.47 -2.48 9.47
CA GLU A 269 27.01 -2.18 8.11
C GLU A 269 26.25 -2.86 6.97
N TRP A 270 25.63 -4.03 7.21
CA TRP A 270 24.88 -4.72 6.17
C TRP A 270 23.61 -3.97 5.73
N LEU A 271 23.05 -3.07 6.58
CA LEU A 271 21.92 -2.21 6.20
C LEU A 271 22.34 -1.17 5.16
N THR A 272 23.55 -0.62 5.26
CA THR A 272 24.11 0.27 4.24
C THR A 272 24.28 -0.48 2.90
N ALA A 273 24.73 -1.73 2.94
CA ALA A 273 24.81 -2.57 1.75
C ALA A 273 23.41 -2.87 1.16
N ALA A 274 22.41 -3.05 2.00
CA ALA A 274 21.02 -3.24 1.57
C ALA A 274 20.44 -1.98 0.92
N ASP A 275 20.70 -0.80 1.46
CA ASP A 275 20.28 0.47 0.89
C ASP A 275 20.91 0.70 -0.49
N GLN A 276 22.22 0.45 -0.61
CA GLN A 276 22.91 0.52 -1.89
C GLN A 276 22.36 -0.48 -2.91
N ALA A 277 22.06 -1.70 -2.48
CA ALA A 277 21.45 -2.72 -3.34
C ALA A 277 20.04 -2.31 -3.78
N ALA A 278 19.22 -1.76 -2.88
CA ALA A 278 17.93 -1.23 -3.21
C ALA A 278 18.01 -0.06 -4.20
N GLN A 279 18.93 0.88 -3.99
CA GLN A 279 19.16 1.99 -4.93
C GLN A 279 19.55 1.50 -6.32
N ARG A 280 20.49 0.54 -6.42
CA ARG A 280 20.88 -0.06 -7.71
C ARG A 280 19.71 -0.75 -8.39
N PHE A 281 18.91 -1.51 -7.64
CA PHE A 281 17.72 -2.16 -8.16
C PHE A 281 16.72 -1.15 -8.72
N PHE A 282 16.36 -0.13 -7.95
CA PHE A 282 15.40 0.87 -8.39
C PHE A 282 15.94 1.75 -9.52
N SER A 283 17.24 2.07 -9.53
CA SER A 283 17.86 2.78 -10.66
C SER A 283 17.81 1.98 -11.96
N GLY A 284 17.95 0.64 -11.88
CA GLY A 284 17.77 -0.24 -13.03
C GLY A 284 16.33 -0.35 -13.53
N LEU A 285 15.34 -0.01 -12.68
CA LEU A 285 13.92 0.04 -13.06
C LEU A 285 13.52 1.37 -13.72
N ARG A 286 14.43 2.34 -13.85
CA ARG A 286 14.10 3.65 -14.44
C ARG A 286 13.62 3.49 -15.87
N HIS A 287 12.40 3.99 -16.11
CA HIS A 287 11.75 3.96 -17.42
C HIS A 287 10.96 5.24 -17.62
N PRO A 288 11.03 5.90 -18.80
CA PRO A 288 10.39 7.19 -19.07
C PRO A 288 8.91 7.23 -18.71
N LEU A 289 8.17 6.14 -18.94
CA LEU A 289 6.73 6.03 -18.61
C LEU A 289 6.46 6.09 -17.10
N LEU A 290 7.39 5.63 -16.27
CA LEU A 290 7.23 5.62 -14.82
C LEU A 290 7.76 6.88 -14.15
N GLU A 291 8.72 7.56 -14.78
CA GLU A 291 9.42 8.69 -14.18
C GLU A 291 8.47 9.83 -13.81
N SER A 292 7.58 10.21 -14.72
CA SER A 292 6.55 11.22 -14.45
C SER A 292 5.61 10.82 -13.33
N THR A 293 5.20 9.54 -13.28
CA THR A 293 4.32 9.02 -12.23
C THR A 293 5.02 9.01 -10.88
N MET A 294 6.28 8.56 -10.82
CA MET A 294 7.06 8.50 -9.58
C MET A 294 7.40 9.90 -9.06
N THR A 295 7.67 10.87 -9.96
CA THR A 295 7.87 12.27 -9.59
C THR A 295 6.59 12.87 -9.00
N LEU A 296 5.43 12.60 -9.60
CA LEU A 296 4.13 13.05 -9.05
C LEU A 296 3.87 12.45 -7.66
N LEU A 297 4.11 11.16 -7.48
CA LEU A 297 3.97 10.49 -6.19
C LEU A 297 4.93 11.06 -5.14
N SER A 298 6.19 11.28 -5.50
CA SER A 298 7.19 11.90 -4.64
C SER A 298 6.75 13.30 -4.18
N ALA A 299 6.21 14.11 -5.10
CA ALA A 299 5.72 15.44 -4.80
C ALA A 299 4.59 15.45 -3.77
N LEU A 300 3.70 14.46 -3.77
CA LEU A 300 2.66 14.34 -2.73
C LEU A 300 3.26 14.17 -1.32
N GLY A 301 4.46 13.60 -1.23
CA GLY A 301 5.22 13.49 0.01
C GLY A 301 6.09 14.70 0.34
N ASN A 302 6.20 15.68 -0.56
CA ASN A 302 7.07 16.84 -0.37
C ASN A 302 6.69 17.62 0.90
N PRO A 303 7.66 17.93 1.81
CA PRO A 303 7.38 18.62 3.07
C PRO A 303 6.67 19.97 2.90
N VAL A 304 6.95 20.72 1.82
CA VAL A 304 6.27 22.00 1.54
C VAL A 304 4.80 21.78 1.21
N ILE A 305 4.51 20.81 0.34
CA ILE A 305 3.14 20.47 -0.06
C ILE A 305 2.36 19.91 1.13
N LEU A 306 2.97 19.03 1.93
CA LEU A 306 2.36 18.47 3.12
C LEU A 306 2.09 19.53 4.19
N THR A 307 3.02 20.47 4.37
CA THR A 307 2.83 21.60 5.31
C THR A 307 1.67 22.47 4.84
N ALA A 308 1.62 22.83 3.55
CA ALA A 308 0.51 23.59 2.98
C ALA A 308 -0.83 22.85 3.16
N GLY A 309 -0.90 21.56 2.86
CA GLY A 309 -2.09 20.72 3.03
C GLY A 309 -2.51 20.61 4.50
N GLY A 310 -1.54 20.45 5.39
CA GLY A 310 -1.79 20.37 6.82
C GLY A 310 -2.29 21.69 7.42
N LEU A 311 -1.70 22.81 7.03
CA LEU A 311 -2.19 24.13 7.43
C LEU A 311 -3.59 24.40 6.88
N LEU A 312 -3.85 24.07 5.61
CA LEU A 312 -5.18 24.21 5.00
C LEU A 312 -6.21 23.34 5.73
N SER A 313 -5.87 22.11 6.06
CA SER A 313 -6.73 21.21 6.84
C SER A 313 -6.99 21.75 8.25
N THR A 314 -5.96 22.27 8.91
CA THR A 314 -6.06 22.88 10.24
C THR A 314 -6.96 24.11 10.22
N LEU A 315 -6.79 25.00 9.25
CA LEU A 315 -7.64 26.20 9.10
C LEU A 315 -9.09 25.79 8.80
N THR A 316 -9.31 24.85 7.90
CA THR A 316 -10.66 24.36 7.58
C THR A 316 -11.35 23.80 8.81
N LEU A 317 -10.66 22.97 9.61
CA LEU A 317 -11.20 22.44 10.87
C LEU A 317 -11.48 23.55 11.88
N TRP A 318 -10.60 24.54 11.99
CA TRP A 318 -10.74 25.69 12.90
C TRP A 318 -11.97 26.52 12.56
N PHE A 319 -12.14 26.92 11.30
CA PHE A 319 -13.30 27.71 10.87
C PHE A 319 -14.65 26.97 10.98
N ARG A 320 -14.59 25.63 10.99
CA ARG A 320 -15.76 24.78 11.24
C ARG A 320 -16.06 24.54 12.72
N GLY A 321 -15.28 25.12 13.63
CA GLY A 321 -15.45 24.97 15.07
C GLY A 321 -14.86 23.69 15.67
N TYR A 322 -14.12 22.87 14.89
CA TYR A 322 -13.43 21.66 15.37
C TYR A 322 -12.05 22.02 15.95
N TYR A 323 -12.01 22.93 16.94
CA TYR A 323 -10.77 23.49 17.50
C TYR A 323 -9.79 22.43 18.01
N ALA A 324 -10.31 21.42 18.72
CA ALA A 324 -9.47 20.33 19.23
C ALA A 324 -8.84 19.51 18.10
N ALA A 325 -9.59 19.19 17.05
CA ALA A 325 -9.06 18.48 15.88
C ALA A 325 -8.01 19.32 15.14
N ALA A 326 -8.26 20.63 14.96
CA ALA A 326 -7.34 21.57 14.37
C ALA A 326 -6.01 21.64 15.15
N ALA A 327 -6.08 21.79 16.48
CA ALA A 327 -4.91 21.82 17.34
C ALA A 327 -4.09 20.53 17.26
N HIS A 328 -4.75 19.37 17.25
CA HIS A 328 -4.08 18.08 17.14
C HIS A 328 -3.47 17.85 15.75
N ALA A 329 -4.13 18.31 14.67
CA ALA A 329 -3.56 18.27 13.33
C ALA A 329 -2.30 19.12 13.22
N LEU A 330 -2.32 20.34 13.76
CA LEU A 330 -1.15 21.23 13.80
C LEU A 330 -0.02 20.62 14.65
N ALA A 331 -0.36 20.08 15.84
CA ALA A 331 0.61 19.42 16.71
C ALA A 331 1.26 18.20 16.02
N ALA A 332 0.51 17.42 15.26
CA ALA A 332 1.04 16.30 14.52
C ALA A 332 2.07 16.71 13.45
N LEU A 333 1.78 17.76 12.70
CA LEU A 333 2.71 18.31 11.69
C LEU A 333 3.97 18.86 12.34
N SER A 334 3.82 19.64 13.41
CA SER A 334 4.95 20.19 14.15
C SER A 334 5.80 19.08 14.76
N LEU A 335 5.19 18.05 15.33
CA LEU A 335 5.88 16.90 15.91
C LEU A 335 6.61 16.09 14.83
N ALA A 336 6.01 15.91 13.65
CA ALA A 336 6.68 15.25 12.53
C ALA A 336 7.92 16.02 12.07
N ALA A 337 7.77 17.31 11.81
CA ALA A 337 8.87 18.17 11.35
C ALA A 337 10.01 18.23 12.38
N THR A 338 9.68 18.47 13.66
CA THR A 338 10.68 18.56 14.74
C THR A 338 11.36 17.22 15.00
N SER A 339 10.64 16.10 14.97
CA SER A 339 11.23 14.76 15.17
C SER A 339 12.18 14.40 14.03
N VAL A 340 11.80 14.64 12.78
CA VAL A 340 12.69 14.44 11.63
C VAL A 340 13.92 15.31 11.75
N TRP A 341 13.77 16.60 12.10
CA TRP A 341 14.88 17.52 12.27
C TRP A 341 15.84 17.08 13.39
N ILE A 342 15.31 16.69 14.56
CA ILE A 342 16.12 16.23 15.70
C ILE A 342 16.89 14.96 15.34
N ILE A 343 16.24 13.98 14.71
CA ILE A 343 16.90 12.73 14.34
C ILE A 343 17.96 12.99 13.27
N ASN A 344 17.66 13.77 12.24
CA ASN A 344 18.63 14.13 11.19
C ASN A 344 19.86 14.86 11.76
N THR A 345 19.68 15.80 12.68
CA THR A 345 20.80 16.53 13.29
C THR A 345 21.55 15.69 14.32
N GLY A 346 20.88 14.81 15.05
CA GLY A 346 21.48 13.91 16.04
C GLY A 346 22.16 12.69 15.43
N ALA A 347 21.68 12.21 14.29
CA ALA A 347 22.27 11.08 13.55
C ALA A 347 23.42 11.50 12.62
N ALA A 348 23.73 12.79 12.51
CA ALA A 348 24.90 13.27 11.80
C ALA A 348 26.16 12.79 12.56
N THR A 349 26.62 11.58 12.25
CA THR A 349 27.87 11.03 12.79
C THR A 349 29.04 11.80 12.23
N PRO A 350 29.92 12.40 13.09
CA PRO A 350 31.19 12.91 12.63
C PRO A 350 32.12 11.70 12.40
N GLY A 351 32.40 11.44 11.16
CA GLY A 351 33.51 10.55 10.84
C GLY A 351 33.19 9.43 9.88
N LEU A 352 33.49 9.69 8.64
CA LEU A 352 34.26 8.85 7.72
C LEU A 352 34.43 9.68 6.44
N ASP A 353 35.68 10.16 6.25
CA ASP A 353 36.22 10.80 5.07
C ASP A 353 35.38 11.93 4.41
N ALA A 354 35.68 13.14 4.85
CA ALA A 354 35.01 14.42 4.58
C ALA A 354 34.98 14.89 3.11
N THR A 355 35.34 14.07 2.12
CA THR A 355 35.42 14.51 0.73
C THR A 355 34.34 13.93 -0.20
N ALA A 356 33.73 12.79 0.17
CA ALA A 356 32.58 12.24 -0.57
C ALA A 356 31.29 12.25 0.25
N ALA A 357 31.38 12.27 1.60
CA ALA A 357 30.25 12.23 2.51
C ALA A 357 29.61 13.62 2.80
N ALA A 358 30.27 14.70 2.46
CA ALA A 358 29.74 16.07 2.66
C ALA A 358 28.56 16.41 1.75
N LEU A 359 28.26 15.58 0.73
CA LEU A 359 27.08 15.70 -0.14
C LEU A 359 25.95 14.73 0.21
N GLN A 360 26.19 13.72 1.04
CA GLN A 360 25.14 12.89 1.63
C GLN A 360 24.77 13.45 3.01
N HIS A 361 23.94 14.46 3.03
CA HIS A 361 23.22 14.83 4.25
C HIS A 361 22.51 13.58 4.74
N SER A 362 22.62 13.28 6.04
CA SER A 362 21.86 12.22 6.69
C SER A 362 20.38 12.40 6.30
N THR A 363 19.88 11.52 5.45
CA THR A 363 18.50 11.57 4.93
C THR A 363 17.52 10.81 5.84
N TYR A 364 18.04 10.19 6.89
CA TYR A 364 17.29 9.39 7.83
C TYR A 364 16.66 10.23 8.95
N PRO A 365 15.37 9.98 9.28
CA PRO A 365 14.38 9.25 8.50
C PRO A 365 13.83 10.12 7.35
N SER A 366 13.28 9.49 6.31
CA SER A 366 12.71 10.23 5.17
C SER A 366 11.56 11.15 5.60
N SER A 367 11.72 12.45 5.41
CA SER A 367 10.71 13.46 5.69
C SER A 367 9.46 13.32 4.83
N HIS A 368 9.62 12.87 3.57
CA HIS A 368 8.53 12.60 2.63
C HIS A 368 7.62 11.48 3.16
N THR A 369 8.22 10.35 3.56
CA THR A 369 7.44 9.21 4.06
C THR A 369 6.87 9.45 5.45
N ALA A 370 7.60 10.11 6.34
CA ALA A 370 7.09 10.49 7.66
C ALA A 370 5.89 11.44 7.54
N GLY A 371 6.04 12.50 6.75
CA GLY A 371 5.00 13.52 6.57
C GLY A 371 3.73 12.95 5.94
N ILE A 372 3.83 12.20 4.83
CA ILE A 372 2.65 11.61 4.19
C ILE A 372 1.97 10.57 5.07
N THR A 373 2.74 9.81 5.86
CA THR A 373 2.20 8.83 6.81
C THR A 373 1.42 9.52 7.92
N VAL A 374 1.91 10.63 8.46
CA VAL A 374 1.17 11.43 9.45
C VAL A 374 -0.09 12.01 8.83
N PHE A 375 0.02 12.65 7.67
CA PHE A 375 -1.10 13.32 7.02
C PHE A 375 -2.24 12.36 6.66
N LEU A 376 -1.94 11.31 5.89
CA LEU A 376 -2.95 10.33 5.49
C LEU A 376 -3.36 9.39 6.63
N GLY A 377 -2.45 9.08 7.56
CA GLY A 377 -2.75 8.25 8.73
C GLY A 377 -3.75 8.90 9.68
N LEU A 378 -3.61 10.19 9.96
CA LEU A 378 -4.60 10.94 10.72
C LEU A 378 -5.91 11.07 9.95
N LEU A 379 -5.87 11.42 8.67
CA LEU A 379 -7.05 11.47 7.83
C LEU A 379 -7.81 10.12 7.84
N ALA A 380 -7.08 9.00 7.69
CA ALA A 380 -7.65 7.66 7.79
C ALA A 380 -8.33 7.42 9.14
N SER A 381 -7.68 7.84 10.22
CA SER A 381 -8.20 7.63 11.58
C SER A 381 -9.46 8.44 11.86
N PHE A 382 -9.54 9.68 11.36
CA PHE A 382 -10.74 10.50 11.47
C PHE A 382 -11.89 9.93 10.65
N ILE A 383 -11.67 9.63 9.38
CA ILE A 383 -12.71 9.06 8.50
C ILE A 383 -13.18 7.68 9.00
N ALA A 384 -12.25 6.79 9.39
CA ALA A 384 -12.59 5.46 9.86
C ALA A 384 -13.44 5.50 11.14
N ARG A 385 -13.24 6.50 12.00
CA ARG A 385 -14.03 6.65 13.24
C ARG A 385 -15.50 6.85 12.97
N GLU A 386 -15.85 7.56 11.89
CA GLU A 386 -17.23 7.84 11.51
C GLU A 386 -17.90 6.66 10.79
N GLN A 387 -17.14 5.64 10.42
CA GLN A 387 -17.65 4.47 9.72
C GLN A 387 -18.00 3.32 10.68
N PRO A 388 -18.96 2.44 10.27
CA PRO A 388 -19.22 1.19 10.96
C PRO A 388 -17.94 0.36 11.12
N ARG A 389 -17.77 -0.34 12.26
CA ARG A 389 -16.55 -1.10 12.59
C ARG A 389 -16.09 -2.04 11.46
N HIS A 390 -17.02 -2.69 10.76
CA HIS A 390 -16.71 -3.63 9.68
C HIS A 390 -16.21 -2.98 8.37
N LEU A 391 -16.37 -1.67 8.20
CA LEU A 391 -15.91 -0.92 7.01
C LEU A 391 -14.61 -0.16 7.24
N ARG A 392 -14.18 0.03 8.48
CA ARG A 392 -12.98 0.83 8.84
C ARG A 392 -11.71 0.37 8.16
N TRP A 393 -11.56 -0.94 7.95
CA TRP A 393 -10.42 -1.51 7.28
C TRP A 393 -10.24 -1.00 5.85
N ARG A 394 -11.35 -0.72 5.15
CA ARG A 394 -11.31 -0.17 3.77
C ARG A 394 -10.65 1.20 3.77
N THR A 395 -11.01 2.07 4.68
CA THR A 395 -10.43 3.41 4.80
C THR A 395 -8.93 3.34 5.09
N TYR A 396 -8.52 2.49 6.04
CA TYR A 396 -7.10 2.31 6.34
C TYR A 396 -6.35 1.75 5.13
N LEU A 397 -6.88 0.74 4.45
CA LEU A 397 -6.24 0.15 3.26
C LEU A 397 -6.12 1.19 2.12
N THR A 398 -7.21 1.91 1.82
CA THR A 398 -7.23 2.89 0.73
C THR A 398 -6.24 4.03 0.97
N LEU A 399 -6.15 4.54 2.21
CA LEU A 399 -5.26 5.67 2.52
C LEU A 399 -3.81 5.23 2.84
N SER A 400 -3.56 3.96 3.17
CA SER A 400 -2.20 3.44 3.31
C SER A 400 -1.53 3.17 1.95
N LEU A 401 -2.30 2.92 0.90
CA LEU A 401 -1.74 2.67 -0.43
C LEU A 401 -0.91 3.87 -0.95
N PRO A 402 -1.39 5.12 -0.96
CA PRO A 402 -0.57 6.27 -1.35
C PRO A 402 0.68 6.46 -0.47
N MET A 403 0.61 6.15 0.84
CA MET A 403 1.80 6.22 1.72
C MET A 403 2.91 5.28 1.23
N VAL A 404 2.56 4.03 0.89
CA VAL A 404 3.51 3.04 0.37
C VAL A 404 4.04 3.48 -1.00
N LEU A 405 3.17 3.99 -1.88
CA LEU A 405 3.56 4.46 -3.21
C LEU A 405 4.53 5.65 -3.14
N VAL A 406 4.34 6.59 -2.20
CA VAL A 406 5.31 7.67 -1.94
C VAL A 406 6.63 7.09 -1.44
N GLY A 407 6.63 6.09 -0.55
CA GLY A 407 7.85 5.40 -0.12
C GLY A 407 8.60 4.76 -1.30
N ILE A 408 7.88 4.05 -2.16
CA ILE A 408 8.44 3.44 -3.38
C ILE A 408 9.01 4.52 -4.32
N SER A 409 8.33 5.66 -4.50
CA SER A 409 8.81 6.73 -5.36
C SER A 409 10.12 7.34 -4.87
N GLN A 410 10.34 7.42 -3.55
CA GLN A 410 11.61 7.88 -2.97
C GLN A 410 12.77 6.94 -3.31
N LEU A 411 12.53 5.63 -3.26
CA LEU A 411 13.50 4.60 -3.64
C LEU A 411 13.79 4.64 -5.14
N TYR A 412 12.73 4.77 -5.97
CA TYR A 412 12.83 4.82 -7.42
C TYR A 412 13.62 6.03 -7.92
N LEU A 413 13.37 7.21 -7.35
CA LEU A 413 14.06 8.44 -7.70
C LEU A 413 15.47 8.54 -7.10
N GLY A 414 15.82 7.65 -6.16
CA GLY A 414 17.14 7.60 -5.52
C GLY A 414 17.35 8.68 -4.47
N GLY A 415 16.28 9.35 -4.03
CA GLY A 415 16.36 10.41 -3.01
C GLY A 415 16.60 9.90 -1.59
N HIS A 416 16.20 8.67 -1.30
CA HIS A 416 16.30 8.03 0.02
C HIS A 416 16.65 6.55 -0.09
N GLY A 417 17.29 6.01 0.96
CA GLY A 417 17.50 4.57 1.13
C GLY A 417 16.25 3.84 1.63
N LEU A 418 16.27 2.52 1.59
CA LEU A 418 15.20 1.67 2.11
C LEU A 418 15.05 1.87 3.63
N SER A 419 16.18 2.02 4.33
CA SER A 419 16.21 2.28 5.77
C SER A 419 15.52 3.61 6.12
N ASP A 420 15.72 4.67 5.32
CA ASP A 420 15.11 5.99 5.50
C ASP A 420 13.59 5.94 5.36
N VAL A 421 13.11 5.22 4.34
CA VAL A 421 11.69 5.04 4.06
C VAL A 421 10.99 4.30 5.20
N ILE A 422 11.59 3.19 5.68
CA ILE A 422 11.05 2.42 6.80
C ILE A 422 11.03 3.26 8.08
N GLY A 423 12.12 3.95 8.38
CA GLY A 423 12.21 4.86 9.53
C GLY A 423 11.15 5.96 9.49
N GLY A 424 10.92 6.56 8.31
CA GLY A 424 9.88 7.56 8.10
C GLY A 424 8.47 7.03 8.35
N ILE A 425 8.14 5.84 7.85
CA ILE A 425 6.84 5.19 8.09
C ILE A 425 6.65 4.91 9.59
N LEU A 426 7.64 4.34 10.27
CA LEU A 426 7.57 4.02 11.69
C LEU A 426 7.38 5.26 12.55
N LEU A 427 8.10 6.34 12.24
CA LEU A 427 7.94 7.65 12.88
C LEU A 427 6.53 8.19 12.68
N GLY A 428 6.05 8.21 11.43
CA GLY A 428 4.72 8.70 11.10
C GLY A 428 3.61 7.91 11.82
N LEU A 429 3.70 6.59 11.88
CA LEU A 429 2.75 5.74 12.60
C LEU A 429 2.77 5.99 14.11
N SER A 430 3.96 6.20 14.69
CA SER A 430 4.10 6.52 16.11
C SER A 430 3.40 7.85 16.44
N ILE A 431 3.62 8.87 15.64
CA ILE A 431 2.98 10.19 15.80
C ILE A 431 1.45 10.08 15.61
N CYS A 432 0.98 9.37 14.59
CA CYS A 432 -0.46 9.11 14.41
C CYS A 432 -1.09 8.46 15.65
N GLY A 433 -0.43 7.45 16.21
CA GLY A 433 -0.89 6.76 17.40
C GLY A 433 -0.98 7.69 18.62
N LEU A 434 0.06 8.48 18.87
CA LEU A 434 0.13 9.45 19.98
C LEU A 434 -0.94 10.52 19.86
N VAL A 435 -1.02 11.16 18.69
CA VAL A 435 -1.99 12.25 18.43
C VAL A 435 -3.41 11.73 18.52
N ARG A 436 -3.67 10.54 17.97
CA ARG A 436 -5.00 9.92 18.06
C ARG A 436 -5.38 9.51 19.49
N ALA A 437 -4.43 9.03 20.27
CA ALA A 437 -4.65 8.72 21.68
C ALA A 437 -4.99 9.99 22.48
N SER A 438 -4.23 11.06 22.28
CA SER A 438 -4.47 12.36 22.91
C SER A 438 -5.83 12.96 22.51
N TYR A 439 -6.16 12.90 21.20
CA TYR A 439 -7.43 13.42 20.69
C TYR A 439 -8.66 12.65 21.19
N SER A 440 -8.51 11.41 21.65
CA SER A 440 -9.61 10.52 22.01
C SER A 440 -10.58 11.17 23.02
N ARG A 441 -10.07 11.93 23.99
CA ARG A 441 -10.88 12.66 24.97
C ARG A 441 -11.71 13.78 24.35
N TYR A 442 -11.14 14.48 23.37
CA TYR A 442 -11.75 15.65 22.72
C TYR A 442 -12.64 15.27 21.53
N ASP A 443 -12.71 13.99 21.16
CA ASP A 443 -13.51 13.45 20.06
C ASP A 443 -14.98 13.34 20.48
N GLN A 444 -15.65 14.46 20.65
CA GLN A 444 -17.05 14.52 21.09
C GLN A 444 -18.03 14.63 19.91
N ILE A 445 -17.66 15.37 18.88
CA ILE A 445 -18.53 15.70 17.73
C ILE A 445 -18.00 14.99 16.48
N PRO A 446 -18.87 14.28 15.72
CA PRO A 446 -18.46 13.64 14.48
C PRO A 446 -18.01 14.67 13.43
N ILE A 447 -16.87 14.38 12.77
CA ILE A 447 -16.37 15.20 11.67
C ILE A 447 -16.92 14.61 10.37
N TRP A 448 -18.02 15.18 9.88
CA TRP A 448 -18.60 14.76 8.60
C TRP A 448 -17.86 15.39 7.42
N PRO A 449 -17.49 14.59 6.40
CA PRO A 449 -16.98 15.15 5.15
C PRO A 449 -18.09 15.97 4.48
N ASP A 450 -17.80 17.22 4.21
CA ASP A 450 -18.67 18.13 3.49
C ASP A 450 -17.94 18.78 2.32
N VAL A 451 -18.65 19.66 1.62
CA VAL A 451 -18.11 20.35 0.45
C VAL A 451 -16.84 21.15 0.79
N THR A 452 -16.72 21.70 2.01
CA THR A 452 -15.56 22.51 2.40
C THR A 452 -14.28 21.66 2.51
N LEU A 453 -14.38 20.44 3.05
CA LEU A 453 -13.26 19.49 3.13
C LEU A 453 -12.86 18.96 1.74
N ILE A 454 -13.86 18.73 0.87
CA ILE A 454 -13.61 18.34 -0.51
C ILE A 454 -12.87 19.46 -1.26
N LEU A 455 -13.35 20.71 -1.13
CA LEU A 455 -12.72 21.87 -1.74
C LEU A 455 -11.30 22.10 -1.21
N ALA A 456 -11.07 21.92 0.10
CA ALA A 456 -9.73 21.99 0.68
C ALA A 456 -8.80 20.91 0.09
N GLY A 457 -9.30 19.68 -0.09
CA GLY A 457 -8.56 18.61 -0.75
C GLY A 457 -8.23 18.92 -2.21
N LEU A 458 -9.19 19.46 -2.97
CA LEU A 458 -8.97 19.87 -4.35
C LEU A 458 -7.99 21.04 -4.45
N LEU A 459 -8.07 22.01 -3.57
CA LEU A 459 -7.12 23.13 -3.48
C LEU A 459 -5.71 22.63 -3.19
N TRP A 460 -5.56 21.71 -2.24
CA TRP A 460 -4.28 21.10 -1.94
C TRP A 460 -3.68 20.36 -3.14
N LEU A 461 -4.49 19.57 -3.85
CA LEU A 461 -4.05 18.91 -5.10
C LEU A 461 -3.66 19.92 -6.19
N GLY A 462 -4.42 21.01 -6.30
CA GLY A 462 -4.09 22.12 -7.22
C GLY A 462 -2.74 22.78 -6.87
N LEU A 463 -2.48 23.03 -5.59
CA LEU A 463 -1.19 23.56 -5.12
C LEU A 463 -0.04 22.58 -5.41
N ALA A 464 -0.26 21.28 -5.21
CA ALA A 464 0.72 20.26 -5.56
C ALA A 464 1.05 20.24 -7.04
N MET A 465 0.04 20.36 -7.92
CA MET A 465 0.24 20.46 -9.36
C MET A 465 0.97 21.75 -9.76
N CYS A 466 0.60 22.89 -9.20
CA CYS A 466 1.29 24.16 -9.43
C CYS A 466 2.75 24.11 -9.01
N TYR A 467 3.04 23.48 -7.85
CA TYR A 467 4.42 23.31 -7.38
C TYR A 467 5.23 22.46 -8.37
N LEU A 468 4.66 21.37 -8.89
CA LEU A 468 5.33 20.53 -9.88
C LEU A 468 5.61 21.26 -11.18
N THR A 469 4.64 22.03 -11.71
CA THR A 469 4.81 22.78 -12.95
C THR A 469 5.76 23.96 -12.79
N GLY A 470 5.81 24.60 -11.62
CA GLY A 470 6.74 25.69 -11.30
C GLY A 470 8.17 25.25 -11.02
N ALA A 471 8.35 24.04 -10.44
CA ALA A 471 9.67 23.46 -10.16
C ALA A 471 10.29 22.74 -11.38
N ALA A 472 9.51 22.49 -12.45
CA ALA A 472 9.98 21.76 -13.63
C ALA A 472 11.20 22.34 -14.34
N PRO A 473 11.42 23.69 -14.42
CA PRO A 473 12.61 24.23 -15.06
C PRO A 473 13.91 23.94 -14.32
N ASP A 474 13.85 23.88 -12.96
CA ASP A 474 15.05 23.77 -12.12
C ASP A 474 15.34 22.35 -11.67
N ALA A 475 14.31 21.48 -11.61
CA ALA A 475 14.44 20.08 -11.20
C ALA A 475 14.86 19.14 -12.34
N LEU A 476 14.76 19.58 -13.60
CA LEU A 476 15.21 18.89 -14.81
C LEU A 476 16.58 19.38 -15.27
N GLY A 477 17.38 19.93 -14.36
CA GLY A 477 18.77 20.29 -14.64
C GLY A 477 19.62 19.08 -15.02
N PRO A 478 20.71 19.23 -15.66
CA PRO A 478 21.23 18.86 -16.98
C PRO A 478 21.43 17.36 -17.17
N ALA A 479 20.37 16.63 -17.43
CA ALA A 479 20.45 15.22 -17.85
C ALA A 479 20.17 14.99 -19.36
N LEU A 480 20.07 16.09 -20.12
CA LEU A 480 19.90 16.08 -21.59
C LEU A 480 20.92 17.03 -22.22
N GLY A 481 22.21 16.70 -22.05
CA GLY A 481 23.31 17.30 -22.79
C GLY A 481 24.32 16.24 -23.17
#